data_04f3f027c48a5044cf5da21e67a22e2f
#
_entry.id   04f3f027c48a5044cf5da21e67a22e2f
#
_cell.length_a   1.000
_cell.length_b   1.000
_cell.length_c   1.000
_cell.angle_alpha   90.00
_cell.angle_beta   90.00
_cell.angle_gamma   90.00
#
_symmetry.space_group_name_H-M   'P 1'
#
loop_
_entity.id
_entity.type
_entity.pdbx_description
1 polymer ?
#
loop_
_entity_poly.entity_id
_entity_poly.type
_entity_poly.pdbx_seq_one_letter_code
_entity_poly.pdbx_strand_id
1 'polypeptide(L)'
;MDSIETRGDSICQLGHYKDPSWGEASATYYAEYSANSFTPNENYSYSFDSLVLRMTPSGHFWGDTLTQQRISVYRLKQPIYLDDDEDLYTTTVLPTEGTPLFSFAFTPRPGQKKELEIRLPDELGKELLTDLIACLLYTSPSPRDRTR
;
A
#
# COMPACT_ATOMS: atom_id res chain seq x y z
N MET A 1 10.57 22.20 15.22
CA MET A 1 10.01 21.97 13.86
C MET A 1 8.67 21.34 14.10
N ASP A 2 7.61 22.01 13.72
CA ASP A 2 6.28 21.47 13.97
C ASP A 2 6.07 20.31 12.99
N SER A 3 5.80 19.12 13.51
CA SER A 3 5.45 17.96 12.70
C SER A 3 3.99 18.12 12.24
N ILE A 4 3.76 17.88 10.95
CA ILE A 4 2.43 17.96 10.36
C ILE A 4 1.82 16.56 10.38
N GLU A 5 0.60 16.48 10.85
CA GLU A 5 -0.19 15.24 10.80
C GLU A 5 -0.48 14.85 9.35
N THR A 6 -0.34 13.54 9.05
CA THR A 6 -0.50 13.00 7.68
C THR A 6 -1.50 11.85 7.59
N ARG A 7 -2.29 11.64 8.65
CA ARG A 7 -3.29 10.57 8.70
C ARG A 7 -4.51 10.93 7.84
N GLY A 8 -4.93 9.99 6.99
CA GLY A 8 -6.19 10.09 6.27
C GLY A 8 -6.19 10.98 5.03
N ASP A 9 -5.03 11.41 4.55
CA ASP A 9 -4.94 12.14 3.30
C ASP A 9 -5.47 11.31 2.13
N SER A 10 -6.33 11.91 1.32
CA SER A 10 -6.92 11.29 0.14
C SER A 10 -5.94 11.18 -1.04
N ILE A 11 -4.79 11.84 -0.96
CA ILE A 11 -3.76 11.86 -2.00
C ILE A 11 -2.43 11.47 -1.36
N CYS A 12 -1.87 10.34 -1.78
CA CYS A 12 -0.52 9.95 -1.36
C CYS A 12 0.54 10.64 -2.22
N GLN A 13 1.54 11.20 -1.56
CA GLN A 13 2.73 11.75 -2.20
C GLN A 13 3.83 10.69 -2.18
N LEU A 14 4.49 10.49 -3.33
CA LEU A 14 5.59 9.55 -3.47
C LEU A 14 6.70 10.21 -4.26
N GLY A 15 7.93 10.12 -3.78
CA GLY A 15 9.08 10.55 -4.54
C GLY A 15 10.21 11.11 -3.71
N HIS A 16 11.22 11.50 -4.44
CA HIS A 16 12.41 12.16 -3.91
C HIS A 16 12.76 13.33 -4.83
N TYR A 17 12.94 14.49 -4.25
CA TYR A 17 13.29 15.70 -4.95
C TYR A 17 14.48 16.37 -4.30
N LYS A 18 15.43 16.80 -5.11
CA LYS A 18 16.60 17.54 -4.67
C LYS A 18 16.65 18.89 -5.36
N ASP A 19 16.56 19.94 -4.58
CA ASP A 19 16.67 21.32 -5.03
C ASP A 19 17.99 21.93 -4.57
N PRO A 20 18.72 22.62 -5.45
CA PRO A 20 19.99 23.25 -5.09
C PRO A 20 19.88 24.33 -4.02
N SER A 21 18.72 25.01 -3.92
CA SER A 21 18.48 26.13 -3.02
C SER A 21 17.71 25.74 -1.75
N TRP A 22 16.79 24.78 -1.85
CA TRP A 22 15.87 24.41 -0.78
C TRP A 22 16.22 23.08 -0.10
N GLY A 23 17.19 22.34 -0.65
CA GLY A 23 17.62 21.05 -0.09
C GLY A 23 16.90 19.86 -0.69
N GLU A 24 16.69 18.82 0.12
CA GLU A 24 16.18 17.53 -0.29
C GLU A 24 14.86 17.23 0.41
N ALA A 25 13.87 16.78 -0.36
CA ALA A 25 12.59 16.34 0.14
C ALA A 25 12.30 14.91 -0.35
N SER A 26 11.83 14.07 0.55
CA SER A 26 11.40 12.72 0.22
C SER A 26 10.01 12.44 0.79
N ALA A 27 9.21 11.69 0.06
CA ALA A 27 7.88 11.28 0.49
C ALA A 27 7.74 9.77 0.34
N THR A 28 7.37 9.12 1.44
CA THR A 28 7.09 7.69 1.53
C THR A 28 5.65 7.52 2.00
N TYR A 29 4.92 6.60 1.38
CA TYR A 29 3.54 6.30 1.73
C TYR A 29 3.46 4.95 2.44
N TYR A 30 2.77 4.92 3.58
CA TYR A 30 2.46 3.71 4.32
C TYR A 30 0.98 3.40 4.18
N ALA A 31 0.65 2.14 3.93
CA ALA A 31 -0.72 1.69 3.77
C ALA A 31 -0.92 0.30 4.36
N GLU A 32 -2.07 0.11 4.93
CA GLU A 32 -2.60 -1.20 5.27
C GLU A 32 -3.71 -1.56 4.28
N TYR A 33 -3.67 -2.77 3.76
CA TYR A 33 -4.68 -3.27 2.83
C TYR A 33 -5.53 -4.33 3.51
N SER A 34 -6.82 -4.15 3.45
CA SER A 34 -7.81 -5.11 3.93
C SER A 34 -8.71 -5.60 2.80
N ALA A 35 -9.14 -6.84 2.88
CA ALA A 35 -10.08 -7.40 1.91
C ALA A 35 -11.52 -7.19 2.37
N ASN A 36 -12.11 -6.10 1.99
CA ASN A 36 -13.45 -5.72 2.45
C ASN A 36 -14.60 -6.36 1.67
N SER A 37 -14.33 -7.01 0.53
CA SER A 37 -15.38 -7.47 -0.40
C SER A 37 -15.34 -8.96 -0.72
N PHE A 38 -14.45 -9.72 -0.11
CA PHE A 38 -14.33 -11.15 -0.36
C PHE A 38 -14.86 -11.96 0.81
N THR A 39 -15.86 -12.77 0.55
CA THR A 39 -16.40 -13.74 1.52
C THR A 39 -16.15 -15.14 0.98
N PRO A 40 -15.16 -15.86 1.51
CA PRO A 40 -14.89 -17.22 1.06
C PRO A 40 -16.04 -18.15 1.45
N ASN A 41 -16.31 -19.10 0.58
CA ASN A 41 -17.32 -20.15 0.81
C ASN A 41 -16.60 -21.49 0.80
N GLU A 42 -16.82 -22.30 1.83
CA GLU A 42 -16.21 -23.61 2.03
C GLU A 42 -16.49 -24.62 0.90
N ASN A 43 -17.57 -24.41 0.14
CA ASN A 43 -17.95 -25.28 -0.98
C ASN A 43 -17.18 -24.98 -2.28
N TYR A 44 -16.32 -23.94 -2.29
CA TYR A 44 -15.56 -23.57 -3.48
C TYR A 44 -14.05 -23.71 -3.22
N SER A 45 -13.35 -24.13 -4.25
CA SER A 45 -11.89 -24.04 -4.28
C SER A 45 -11.47 -22.77 -4.98
N TYR A 46 -10.53 -22.04 -4.37
CA TYR A 46 -10.02 -20.79 -4.91
C TYR A 46 -8.62 -21.03 -5.50
N SER A 47 -8.39 -20.48 -6.68
CA SER A 47 -7.09 -20.50 -7.32
C SER A 47 -6.63 -19.06 -7.55
N PHE A 48 -5.35 -18.83 -7.30
CA PHE A 48 -4.73 -17.53 -7.59
C PHE A 48 -4.61 -17.33 -9.10
N ASP A 49 -4.98 -16.17 -9.58
CA ASP A 49 -4.77 -15.72 -10.96
C ASP A 49 -3.70 -14.64 -11.04
N SER A 50 -3.98 -13.49 -10.46
CA SER A 50 -3.05 -12.36 -10.50
C SER A 50 -3.31 -11.38 -9.36
N LEU A 51 -2.27 -10.68 -8.94
CA LEU A 51 -2.34 -9.54 -8.03
C LEU A 51 -1.85 -8.29 -8.75
N VAL A 52 -2.69 -7.26 -8.82
CA VAL A 52 -2.38 -6.01 -9.51
C VAL A 52 -2.54 -4.83 -8.57
N LEU A 53 -1.47 -4.05 -8.43
CA LEU A 53 -1.53 -2.75 -7.77
C LEU A 53 -1.94 -1.69 -8.80
N ARG A 54 -3.00 -0.96 -8.52
CA ARG A 54 -3.47 0.16 -9.34
C ARG A 54 -3.19 1.47 -8.63
N MET A 55 -2.59 2.39 -9.36
CA MET A 55 -2.30 3.74 -8.87
C MET A 55 -2.83 4.75 -9.87
N THR A 56 -3.68 5.65 -9.40
CA THR A 56 -4.26 6.71 -10.25
C THR A 56 -3.54 8.03 -9.97
N PRO A 57 -2.82 8.60 -10.96
CA PRO A 57 -2.18 9.89 -10.78
C PRO A 57 -3.22 10.99 -10.54
N SER A 58 -3.01 11.80 -9.50
CA SER A 58 -3.88 12.96 -9.21
C SER A 58 -3.71 14.11 -10.21
N GLY A 59 -2.63 14.10 -10.96
CA GLY A 59 -2.23 15.18 -11.87
C GLY A 59 -1.35 16.23 -11.20
N HIS A 60 -1.19 16.18 -9.89
CA HIS A 60 -0.24 17.03 -9.17
C HIS A 60 1.15 16.41 -9.22
N PHE A 61 2.14 17.22 -9.50
CA PHE A 61 3.54 16.78 -9.50
C PHE A 61 4.45 17.93 -9.09
N TRP A 62 5.62 17.58 -8.59
CA TRP A 62 6.68 18.50 -8.25
C TRP A 62 7.98 18.01 -8.86
N GLY A 63 8.73 18.90 -9.52
CA GLY A 63 10.01 18.58 -10.14
C GLY A 63 9.89 18.06 -11.59
N ASP A 64 10.89 17.26 -12.02
CA ASP A 64 11.00 16.78 -13.39
C ASP A 64 10.09 15.55 -13.64
N THR A 65 9.35 15.60 -14.73
CA THR A 65 8.47 14.53 -15.20
C THR A 65 9.02 13.74 -16.38
N LEU A 66 10.21 14.10 -16.87
CA LEU A 66 10.85 13.45 -18.03
C LEU A 66 11.80 12.34 -17.61
N THR A 67 12.35 12.44 -16.42
CA THR A 67 13.25 11.44 -15.86
C THR A 67 12.49 10.20 -15.40
N GLN A 68 13.03 9.03 -15.73
CA GLN A 68 12.50 7.77 -15.24
C GLN A 68 12.61 7.69 -13.72
N GLN A 69 11.51 7.36 -13.08
CA GLN A 69 11.42 7.19 -11.63
C GLN A 69 11.31 5.70 -11.27
N ARG A 70 11.71 5.36 -10.05
CA ARG A 70 11.59 4.01 -9.51
C ARG A 70 10.78 4.05 -8.22
N ILE A 71 9.76 3.20 -8.15
CA ILE A 71 9.01 2.93 -6.93
C ILE A 71 9.44 1.56 -6.41
N SER A 72 9.73 1.48 -5.13
CA SER A 72 10.02 0.23 -4.43
C SER A 72 9.03 0.06 -3.29
N VAL A 73 8.46 -1.13 -3.17
CA VAL A 73 7.49 -1.47 -2.13
C VAL A 73 8.13 -2.44 -1.16
N TYR A 74 8.00 -2.12 0.12
CA TYR A 74 8.56 -2.90 1.22
C TYR A 74 7.44 -3.39 2.13
N ARG A 75 7.62 -4.56 2.72
CA ARG A 75 6.75 -5.04 3.79
C ARG A 75 7.11 -4.30 5.08
N LEU A 76 6.11 -3.85 5.82
CA LEU A 76 6.29 -3.36 7.19
C LEU A 76 6.61 -4.54 8.11
N LYS A 77 7.52 -4.33 9.06
CA LYS A 77 7.85 -5.35 10.08
C LYS A 77 6.73 -5.55 11.10
N GLN A 78 5.88 -4.55 11.24
CA GLN A 78 4.78 -4.54 12.18
C GLN A 78 3.54 -3.92 11.51
N PRO A 79 2.33 -4.38 11.84
CA PRO A 79 1.10 -3.71 11.43
C PRO A 79 1.07 -2.26 11.93
N ILE A 80 0.33 -1.42 11.24
CA ILE A 80 0.11 -0.03 11.65
C ILE A 80 -1.00 -0.04 12.71
N TYR A 81 -0.63 -0.16 13.98
CA TYR A 81 -1.55 0.07 15.08
C TYR A 81 -1.41 1.53 15.52
N LEU A 82 -2.49 2.26 15.40
CA LEU A 82 -2.60 3.61 15.93
C LEU A 82 -3.69 3.56 17.00
N ASP A 83 -3.34 3.88 18.24
CA ASP A 83 -4.31 4.15 19.28
C ASP A 83 -5.11 5.41 18.92
N ASP A 84 -6.27 5.61 19.56
CA ASP A 84 -7.18 6.73 19.24
C ASP A 84 -6.50 8.11 19.35
N ASP A 85 -5.45 8.21 20.15
CA ASP A 85 -4.67 9.42 20.39
C ASP A 85 -3.32 9.46 19.64
N GLU A 86 -3.01 8.45 18.80
CA GLU A 86 -1.77 8.39 18.03
C GLU A 86 -1.98 8.76 16.57
N ASP A 87 -1.14 9.68 16.08
CA ASP A 87 -1.14 10.13 14.70
C ASP A 87 0.18 9.84 14.00
N LEU A 88 0.12 9.69 12.68
CA LEU A 88 1.30 9.66 11.84
C LEU A 88 1.68 11.09 11.43
N TYR A 89 2.94 11.40 11.59
CA TYR A 89 3.48 12.71 11.26
C TYR A 89 4.47 12.63 10.09
N THR A 90 4.77 13.76 9.49
CA THR A 90 5.78 13.89 8.41
C THR A 90 7.16 13.35 8.79
N THR A 91 7.45 13.26 10.08
CA THR A 91 8.71 12.74 10.63
C THR A 91 8.65 11.25 11.03
N THR A 92 7.47 10.62 10.94
CA THR A 92 7.30 9.21 11.33
C THR A 92 7.94 8.29 10.30
N VAL A 93 8.84 7.42 10.77
CA VAL A 93 9.45 6.38 9.94
C VAL A 93 9.10 5.03 10.51
N LEU A 94 8.32 4.24 9.76
CA LEU A 94 7.95 2.90 10.16
C LEU A 94 9.00 1.88 9.73
N PRO A 95 9.34 0.89 10.57
CA PRO A 95 10.34 -0.11 10.26
C PRO A 95 9.87 -1.04 9.13
N THR A 96 10.70 -1.19 8.11
CA THR A 96 10.45 -2.06 6.96
C THR A 96 11.42 -3.24 6.92
N GLU A 97 11.06 -4.29 6.18
CA GLU A 97 12.01 -5.32 5.80
C GLU A 97 13.07 -4.72 4.87
N GLY A 98 14.32 -5.17 5.01
CA GLY A 98 15.45 -4.60 4.28
C GLY A 98 15.42 -4.87 2.76
N THR A 99 14.63 -5.87 2.31
CA THR A 99 14.51 -6.23 0.90
C THR A 99 13.16 -5.78 0.37
N PRO A 100 13.10 -5.08 -0.77
CA PRO A 100 11.83 -4.71 -1.37
C PRO A 100 11.08 -5.97 -1.86
N LEU A 101 9.77 -6.00 -1.65
CA LEU A 101 8.90 -7.02 -2.22
C LEU A 101 8.94 -6.98 -3.75
N PHE A 102 8.96 -5.78 -4.30
CA PHE A 102 9.17 -5.52 -5.72
C PHE A 102 9.60 -4.09 -5.95
N SER A 103 10.17 -3.83 -7.12
CA SER A 103 10.49 -2.50 -7.62
C SER A 103 10.14 -2.39 -9.08
N PHE A 104 9.63 -1.25 -9.50
CA PHE A 104 9.37 -0.99 -10.91
C PHE A 104 9.78 0.43 -11.26
N ALA A 105 10.13 0.63 -12.53
CA ALA A 105 10.52 1.91 -13.07
C ALA A 105 9.47 2.40 -14.08
N PHE A 106 9.14 3.69 -14.02
CA PHE A 106 8.19 4.32 -14.91
C PHE A 106 8.60 5.76 -15.19
N THR A 107 8.10 6.33 -16.29
CA THR A 107 8.24 7.76 -16.55
C THR A 107 6.93 8.45 -16.20
N PRO A 108 6.92 9.40 -15.25
CA PRO A 108 5.72 10.12 -14.87
C PRO A 108 5.08 10.82 -16.07
N ARG A 109 3.77 10.74 -16.17
CA ARG A 109 2.98 11.45 -17.19
C ARG A 109 1.75 12.08 -16.56
N PRO A 110 1.92 13.08 -15.70
CA PRO A 110 0.84 13.62 -14.88
C PRO A 110 -0.33 14.17 -15.71
N GLY A 111 -0.07 14.67 -16.90
CA GLY A 111 -1.14 15.16 -17.79
C GLY A 111 -2.04 14.08 -18.42
N GLN A 112 -1.65 12.81 -18.36
CA GLN A 112 -2.41 11.75 -19.04
C GLN A 112 -3.42 11.04 -18.13
N LYS A 113 -3.51 11.30 -16.86
CA LYS A 113 -4.44 10.66 -15.89
C LYS A 113 -4.65 9.14 -16.12
N LYS A 114 -3.67 8.48 -16.72
CA LYS A 114 -3.75 7.05 -17.02
C LYS A 114 -3.38 6.28 -15.77
N GLU A 115 -4.24 5.35 -15.38
CA GLU A 115 -3.94 4.40 -14.32
C GLU A 115 -2.64 3.65 -14.59
N LEU A 116 -1.82 3.54 -13.56
CA LEU A 116 -0.63 2.74 -13.55
C LEU A 116 -0.97 1.37 -12.96
N GLU A 117 -1.02 0.36 -13.79
CA GLU A 117 -1.27 -1.01 -13.38
C GLU A 117 0.06 -1.77 -13.29
N ILE A 118 0.33 -2.30 -12.11
CA ILE A 118 1.58 -3.00 -11.81
C ILE A 118 1.22 -4.40 -11.34
N ARG A 119 1.59 -5.41 -12.14
CA ARG A 119 1.47 -6.80 -11.72
C ARG A 119 2.53 -7.10 -10.66
N LEU A 120 2.08 -7.55 -9.50
CA LEU A 120 2.93 -7.94 -8.38
C LEU A 120 3.39 -9.38 -8.53
N PRO A 121 4.46 -9.78 -7.81
CA PRO A 121 4.93 -11.17 -7.82
C PRO A 121 3.84 -12.16 -7.43
N ASP A 122 3.78 -13.28 -8.14
CA ASP A 122 2.75 -14.32 -7.93
C ASP A 122 2.88 -14.98 -6.55
N GLU A 123 4.10 -15.06 -6.00
CA GLU A 123 4.36 -15.58 -4.65
C GLU A 123 3.65 -14.73 -3.60
N LEU A 124 3.77 -13.41 -3.69
CA LEU A 124 3.09 -12.47 -2.80
C LEU A 124 1.57 -12.61 -2.92
N GLY A 125 1.06 -12.74 -4.13
CA GLY A 125 -0.38 -12.89 -4.36
C GLY A 125 -0.94 -14.20 -3.79
N LYS A 126 -0.21 -15.30 -3.91
CA LYS A 126 -0.58 -16.60 -3.33
C LYS A 126 -0.56 -16.58 -1.81
N GLU A 127 0.46 -15.94 -1.21
CA GLU A 127 0.56 -15.73 0.23
C GLU A 127 -0.67 -14.98 0.74
N LEU A 128 -0.96 -13.81 0.16
CA LEU A 128 -2.10 -12.98 0.53
C LEU A 128 -3.44 -13.69 0.36
N LEU A 129 -3.62 -14.47 -0.71
CA LEU A 129 -4.85 -15.25 -0.91
C LEU A 129 -5.01 -16.32 0.17
N THR A 130 -3.92 -17.00 0.54
CA THR A 130 -3.93 -18.05 1.57
C THR A 130 -4.30 -17.46 2.93
N ASP A 131 -3.67 -16.35 3.30
CA ASP A 131 -3.94 -15.65 4.56
C ASP A 131 -5.36 -15.12 4.62
N LEU A 132 -5.85 -14.58 3.50
CA LEU A 132 -7.20 -14.07 3.36
C LEU A 132 -8.24 -15.18 3.57
N ILE A 133 -8.07 -16.32 2.92
CA ILE A 133 -8.98 -17.48 3.07
C ILE A 133 -8.94 -17.98 4.52
N ALA A 134 -7.76 -18.15 5.09
CA ALA A 134 -7.58 -18.61 6.45
C ALA A 134 -8.24 -17.66 7.46
N CYS A 135 -7.97 -16.36 7.36
CA CYS A 135 -8.52 -15.37 8.27
C CYS A 135 -10.06 -15.31 8.22
N LEU A 136 -10.66 -15.35 7.04
CA LEU A 136 -12.10 -15.22 6.87
C LEU A 136 -12.87 -16.50 7.21
N LEU A 137 -12.28 -17.68 7.04
CA LEU A 137 -12.90 -18.94 7.46
C LEU A 137 -12.89 -19.09 8.99
N TYR A 138 -11.85 -18.62 9.67
CA TYR A 138 -11.76 -18.69 11.14
C TYR A 138 -12.61 -17.64 11.85
N THR A 139 -12.95 -16.53 11.23
CA THR A 139 -13.83 -15.49 11.81
C THR A 139 -15.32 -15.76 11.58
N SER A 140 -15.67 -16.82 10.86
CA SER A 140 -17.08 -17.23 10.71
C SER A 140 -17.60 -17.76 12.04
N PRO A 141 -18.63 -17.15 12.67
CA PRO A 141 -19.13 -17.63 13.96
C PRO A 141 -19.63 -19.06 13.82
N SER A 142 -19.13 -19.94 14.68
CA SER A 142 -19.54 -21.34 14.73
C SER A 142 -21.07 -21.43 14.83
N PRO A 143 -21.71 -22.39 14.15
CA PRO A 143 -23.16 -22.63 14.26
C PRO A 143 -23.65 -22.86 15.69
N ARG A 144 -22.76 -23.11 16.65
CA ARG A 144 -23.09 -23.30 18.06
C ARG A 144 -23.42 -22.03 18.83
N ASP A 145 -23.08 -20.83 18.33
CA ASP A 145 -23.38 -19.57 19.01
C ASP A 145 -24.76 -18.98 18.68
N ARG A 146 -25.58 -19.63 17.87
CA ARG A 146 -26.95 -19.19 17.53
C ARG A 146 -28.05 -19.69 18.45
N THR A 147 -27.71 -20.35 19.53
CA THR A 147 -28.69 -20.82 20.51
C THR A 147 -28.40 -20.23 21.89
N ARG A 148 -28.75 -18.98 22.07
CA ARG A 148 -29.11 -18.35 23.35
C ARG A 148 -30.02 -17.16 23.12
#